data_89649ffa9cccc3a2def50a97a927978c
#
_entry.id   89649ffa9cccc3a2def50a97a927978c
#
_cell.length_a   1.000
_cell.length_b   1.000
_cell.length_c   1.000
_cell.angle_alpha   90.00
_cell.angle_beta   90.00
_cell.angle_gamma   90.00
#
_symmetry.space_group_name_H-M   'P 1'
#
loop_
_entity.id
_entity.type
_entity.pdbx_description
1 polymer ?
#
loop_
_entity_poly.entity_id
_entity_poly.type
_entity_poly.pdbx_seq_one_letter_code
_entity_poly.pdbx_strand_id
1 'polypeptide(L)'
;ELSESFPQVQQTFAEASDALGYDLWALVQNGPEAELNQTDKTQPAMLAAGIAVWRCWESVSDDKPAYLAGHSLGEYTALVAAGALDFKTAIKLVEKRGQFMQQAVPAGEGAMAAILGLDDDTVKAVCEQASDAGIVEAVNFNSPGQVVIAGSKSAVDKAVMMASEKGAKRALLLPVSVPSHCAL
;
A
#
# COMPACT_ATOMS: atom_id res chain seq x y z
N GLU A 1 13.21 -17.66 -5.83
CA GLU A 1 13.74 -18.37 -4.65
C GLU A 1 12.61 -19.11 -3.88
N LEU A 2 11.67 -18.39 -3.23
CA LEU A 2 10.62 -19.07 -2.45
C LEU A 2 9.75 -19.99 -3.32
N SER A 3 9.42 -19.59 -4.54
CA SER A 3 8.62 -20.36 -5.49
C SER A 3 9.30 -21.63 -6.02
N GLU A 4 10.61 -21.74 -5.90
CA GLU A 4 11.37 -22.94 -6.27
C GLU A 4 11.29 -24.02 -5.20
N SER A 5 11.13 -23.58 -3.93
CA SER A 5 11.08 -24.47 -2.76
C SER A 5 9.66 -24.83 -2.34
N PHE A 6 8.68 -23.96 -2.64
CA PHE A 6 7.30 -24.07 -2.20
C PHE A 6 6.30 -23.94 -3.35
N PRO A 7 5.66 -25.03 -3.77
CA PRO A 7 4.65 -25.01 -4.84
C PRO A 7 3.42 -24.15 -4.50
N GLN A 8 3.17 -23.89 -3.21
CA GLN A 8 2.10 -23.03 -2.71
C GLN A 8 2.18 -21.61 -3.30
N VAL A 9 3.39 -21.11 -3.60
CA VAL A 9 3.57 -19.79 -4.19
C VAL A 9 2.89 -19.72 -5.56
N GLN A 10 3.27 -20.61 -6.47
CA GLN A 10 2.71 -20.63 -7.83
C GLN A 10 1.21 -20.97 -7.82
N GLN A 11 0.77 -21.89 -6.95
CA GLN A 11 -0.65 -22.23 -6.78
C GLN A 11 -1.47 -21.00 -6.35
N THR A 12 -0.96 -20.21 -5.40
CA THR A 12 -1.65 -19.00 -4.92
C THR A 12 -1.76 -17.95 -6.03
N PHE A 13 -0.71 -17.74 -6.80
CA PHE A 13 -0.75 -16.81 -7.93
C PHE A 13 -1.63 -17.30 -9.08
N ALA A 14 -1.68 -18.61 -9.34
CA ALA A 14 -2.60 -19.19 -10.32
C ALA A 14 -4.06 -18.96 -9.90
N GLU A 15 -4.39 -19.22 -8.62
CA GLU A 15 -5.72 -18.98 -8.07
C GLU A 15 -6.13 -17.49 -8.12
N ALA A 16 -5.17 -16.59 -7.88
CA ALA A 16 -5.38 -15.14 -8.03
C ALA A 16 -5.61 -14.75 -9.50
N SER A 17 -4.80 -15.28 -10.42
CA SER A 17 -4.93 -15.04 -11.86
C SER A 17 -6.29 -15.50 -12.40
N ASP A 18 -6.75 -16.68 -11.98
CA ASP A 18 -8.08 -17.19 -12.33
C ASP A 18 -9.20 -16.26 -11.84
N ALA A 19 -9.05 -15.69 -10.65
CA ALA A 19 -10.04 -14.78 -10.07
C ALA A 19 -10.08 -13.43 -10.80
N LEU A 20 -8.94 -12.94 -11.28
CA LEU A 20 -8.75 -11.65 -11.93
C LEU A 20 -9.01 -11.69 -13.45
N GLY A 21 -8.80 -12.85 -14.08
CA GLY A 21 -8.92 -13.00 -15.52
C GLY A 21 -7.66 -12.55 -16.31
N TYR A 22 -6.53 -12.37 -15.64
CA TYR A 22 -5.22 -12.11 -16.27
C TYR A 22 -4.10 -12.80 -15.48
N ASP A 23 -2.92 -12.99 -16.11
CA ASP A 23 -1.76 -13.67 -15.51
C ASP A 23 -1.01 -12.73 -14.55
N LEU A 24 -1.41 -12.75 -13.27
CA LEU A 24 -0.77 -11.97 -12.21
C LEU A 24 0.68 -12.43 -11.94
N TRP A 25 0.97 -13.75 -12.09
CA TRP A 25 2.31 -14.27 -11.90
C TRP A 25 3.27 -13.71 -12.96
N ALA A 26 2.86 -13.76 -14.23
CA ALA A 26 3.66 -13.20 -15.31
C ALA A 26 3.91 -11.70 -15.13
N LEU A 27 2.89 -10.94 -14.71
CA LEU A 27 3.03 -9.52 -14.42
C LEU A 27 4.05 -9.24 -13.29
N VAL A 28 4.01 -10.01 -12.21
CA VAL A 28 4.96 -9.86 -11.08
C VAL A 28 6.38 -10.27 -11.45
N GLN A 29 6.56 -11.29 -12.30
CA GLN A 29 7.89 -11.79 -12.66
C GLN A 29 8.54 -10.98 -13.80
N ASN A 30 7.76 -10.56 -14.78
CA ASN A 30 8.26 -10.03 -16.05
C ASN A 30 7.87 -8.56 -16.28
N GLY A 31 6.95 -8.01 -15.49
CA GLY A 31 6.41 -6.65 -15.68
C GLY A 31 5.41 -6.58 -16.84
N PRO A 32 5.20 -5.39 -17.40
CA PRO A 32 6.02 -4.17 -17.21
C PRO A 32 5.81 -3.50 -15.82
N GLU A 33 6.88 -2.94 -15.28
CA GLU A 33 6.86 -2.28 -13.95
C GLU A 33 5.80 -1.17 -13.88
N ALA A 34 5.64 -0.41 -14.95
CA ALA A 34 4.64 0.66 -15.02
C ALA A 34 3.20 0.14 -14.84
N GLU A 35 2.90 -1.09 -15.27
CA GLU A 35 1.60 -1.72 -15.05
C GLU A 35 1.48 -2.25 -13.62
N LEU A 36 2.52 -2.93 -13.12
CA LEU A 36 2.54 -3.45 -11.75
C LEU A 36 2.41 -2.33 -10.70
N ASN A 37 2.92 -1.13 -10.98
CA ASN A 37 2.84 0.05 -10.12
C ASN A 37 1.47 0.75 -10.13
N GLN A 38 0.55 0.34 -11.00
CA GLN A 38 -0.85 0.79 -10.90
C GLN A 38 -1.49 0.13 -9.68
N THR A 39 -2.19 0.93 -8.84
CA THR A 39 -2.64 0.42 -7.54
C THR A 39 -3.68 -0.70 -7.66
N ASP A 40 -4.45 -0.77 -8.75
CA ASP A 40 -5.35 -1.89 -9.06
C ASP A 40 -4.63 -3.19 -9.44
N LYS A 41 -3.33 -3.15 -9.75
CA LYS A 41 -2.45 -4.29 -9.97
C LYS A 41 -1.57 -4.58 -8.76
N THR A 42 -1.01 -3.51 -8.15
CA THR A 42 -0.17 -3.65 -6.96
C THR A 42 -0.91 -4.32 -5.81
N GLN A 43 -2.17 -3.94 -5.55
CA GLN A 43 -2.91 -4.47 -4.42
C GLN A 43 -3.19 -5.99 -4.53
N PRO A 44 -3.71 -6.52 -5.64
CA PRO A 44 -3.82 -7.98 -5.82
C PRO A 44 -2.47 -8.70 -5.74
N ALA A 45 -1.40 -8.14 -6.32
CA ALA A 45 -0.07 -8.72 -6.27
C ALA A 45 0.46 -8.84 -4.83
N MET A 46 0.28 -7.80 -4.02
CA MET A 46 0.68 -7.78 -2.61
C MET A 46 -0.14 -8.75 -1.77
N LEU A 47 -1.46 -8.82 -1.99
CA LEU A 47 -2.33 -9.78 -1.30
C LEU A 47 -1.93 -11.22 -1.65
N ALA A 48 -1.76 -11.51 -2.95
CA ALA A 48 -1.34 -12.85 -3.40
C ALA A 48 0.03 -13.24 -2.82
N ALA A 49 0.99 -12.33 -2.81
CA ALA A 49 2.31 -12.57 -2.21
C ALA A 49 2.22 -12.84 -0.71
N GLY A 50 1.45 -12.04 0.04
CA GLY A 50 1.25 -12.23 1.49
C GLY A 50 0.60 -13.58 1.82
N ILE A 51 -0.44 -13.96 1.08
CA ILE A 51 -1.11 -15.27 1.27
C ILE A 51 -0.24 -16.42 0.79
N ALA A 52 0.58 -16.25 -0.26
CA ALA A 52 1.55 -17.27 -0.66
C ALA A 52 2.56 -17.55 0.47
N VAL A 53 3.10 -16.51 1.11
CA VAL A 53 3.99 -16.66 2.27
C VAL A 53 3.26 -17.32 3.45
N TRP A 54 2.03 -16.91 3.73
CA TRP A 54 1.19 -17.52 4.76
C TRP A 54 0.98 -19.04 4.53
N ARG A 55 0.62 -19.43 3.31
CA ARG A 55 0.45 -20.85 2.94
C ARG A 55 1.76 -21.65 3.00
N CYS A 56 2.90 -21.02 2.70
CA CYS A 56 4.21 -21.64 2.92
C CYS A 56 4.45 -21.89 4.41
N TRP A 57 4.19 -20.91 5.27
CA TRP A 57 4.27 -21.06 6.72
C TRP A 57 3.40 -22.20 7.23
N GLU A 58 2.12 -22.26 6.84
CA GLU A 58 1.20 -23.32 7.24
C GLU A 58 1.64 -24.72 6.78
N SER A 59 2.45 -24.81 5.70
CA SER A 59 2.96 -26.11 5.22
C SER A 59 4.16 -26.64 6.01
N VAL A 60 4.79 -25.83 6.84
CA VAL A 60 6.01 -26.19 7.59
C VAL A 60 5.88 -25.99 9.10
N SER A 61 4.77 -25.40 9.57
CA SER A 61 4.52 -25.14 10.99
C SER A 61 3.06 -25.37 11.36
N ASP A 62 2.85 -26.00 12.49
CA ASP A 62 1.53 -26.12 13.14
C ASP A 62 1.22 -24.94 14.08
N ASP A 63 2.18 -24.06 14.30
CA ASP A 63 2.00 -22.88 15.14
C ASP A 63 0.96 -21.93 14.55
N LYS A 64 0.14 -21.35 15.41
CA LYS A 64 -0.87 -20.37 15.03
C LYS A 64 -0.61 -19.06 15.76
N PRO A 65 -0.54 -17.92 15.05
CA PRO A 65 -0.43 -16.62 15.68
C PRO A 65 -1.69 -16.32 16.50
N ALA A 66 -1.53 -15.74 17.68
CA ALA A 66 -2.64 -15.31 18.53
C ALA A 66 -3.41 -14.13 17.93
N TYR A 67 -2.73 -13.30 17.16
CA TYR A 67 -3.28 -12.11 16.51
C TYR A 67 -2.71 -11.96 15.10
N LEU A 68 -3.55 -11.43 14.19
CA LEU A 68 -3.19 -11.04 12.85
C LEU A 68 -3.55 -9.57 12.67
N ALA A 69 -2.63 -8.78 12.13
CA ALA A 69 -2.83 -7.37 11.86
C ALA A 69 -2.22 -7.01 10.51
N GLY A 70 -2.75 -5.97 9.88
CA GLY A 70 -2.25 -5.50 8.60
C GLY A 70 -2.43 -4.01 8.44
N HIS A 71 -1.47 -3.35 7.79
CA HIS A 71 -1.51 -1.93 7.45
C HIS A 71 -2.12 -1.76 6.06
N SER A 72 -3.18 -0.95 5.93
CA SER A 72 -3.85 -0.65 4.65
C SER A 72 -4.27 -1.92 3.90
N LEU A 73 -3.64 -2.27 2.78
CA LEU A 73 -3.86 -3.52 2.07
C LEU A 73 -3.59 -4.76 2.94
N GLY A 74 -2.61 -4.69 3.83
CA GLY A 74 -2.25 -5.79 4.71
C GLY A 74 -3.39 -6.27 5.61
N GLU A 75 -4.40 -5.44 5.89
CA GLU A 75 -5.60 -5.84 6.62
C GLU A 75 -6.38 -6.93 5.87
N TYR A 76 -6.49 -6.82 4.53
CA TYR A 76 -7.11 -7.86 3.71
C TYR A 76 -6.32 -9.17 3.76
N THR A 77 -4.99 -9.10 3.77
CA THR A 77 -4.13 -10.28 3.97
C THR A 77 -4.37 -10.91 5.33
N ALA A 78 -4.46 -10.11 6.39
CA ALA A 78 -4.75 -10.59 7.74
C ALA A 78 -6.15 -11.25 7.83
N LEU A 79 -7.17 -10.66 7.20
CA LEU A 79 -8.53 -11.21 7.15
C LEU A 79 -8.58 -12.56 6.41
N VAL A 80 -7.84 -12.70 5.30
CA VAL A 80 -7.77 -13.97 4.56
C VAL A 80 -7.01 -15.01 5.38
N ALA A 81 -5.87 -14.66 5.97
CA ALA A 81 -5.09 -15.56 6.82
C ALA A 81 -5.86 -16.01 8.07
N ALA A 82 -6.75 -15.16 8.61
CA ALA A 82 -7.66 -15.48 9.70
C ALA A 82 -8.86 -16.36 9.27
N GLY A 83 -9.04 -16.62 7.98
CA GLY A 83 -10.22 -17.33 7.45
C GLY A 83 -11.52 -16.51 7.49
N ALA A 84 -11.43 -15.19 7.78
CA ALA A 84 -12.60 -14.32 7.85
C ALA A 84 -13.04 -13.81 6.46
N LEU A 85 -12.18 -13.88 5.46
CA LEU A 85 -12.45 -13.49 4.08
C LEU A 85 -11.90 -14.56 3.11
N ASP A 86 -12.71 -14.99 2.16
CA ASP A 86 -12.28 -15.91 1.09
C ASP A 86 -11.24 -15.25 0.19
N PHE A 87 -10.20 -16.00 -0.19
CA PHE A 87 -9.06 -15.47 -0.95
C PHE A 87 -9.45 -14.93 -2.34
N LYS A 88 -10.27 -15.67 -3.10
CA LYS A 88 -10.72 -15.23 -4.43
C LYS A 88 -11.60 -13.98 -4.36
N THR A 89 -12.43 -13.92 -3.34
CA THR A 89 -13.25 -12.74 -3.04
C THR A 89 -12.36 -11.55 -2.66
N ALA A 90 -11.36 -11.76 -1.79
CA ALA A 90 -10.42 -10.73 -1.38
C ALA A 90 -9.62 -10.16 -2.55
N ILE A 91 -9.11 -11.03 -3.44
CA ILE A 91 -8.36 -10.62 -4.64
C ILE A 91 -9.18 -9.66 -5.52
N LYS A 92 -10.45 -9.99 -5.80
CA LYS A 92 -11.35 -9.11 -6.58
C LYS A 92 -11.68 -7.82 -5.83
N LEU A 93 -11.84 -7.91 -4.53
CA LEU A 93 -12.16 -6.76 -3.68
C LEU A 93 -11.00 -5.75 -3.65
N VAL A 94 -9.75 -6.20 -3.53
CA VAL A 94 -8.60 -5.29 -3.50
C VAL A 94 -8.27 -4.74 -4.89
N GLU A 95 -8.52 -5.48 -5.98
CA GLU A 95 -8.49 -4.91 -7.33
C GLU A 95 -9.52 -3.78 -7.48
N LYS A 96 -10.76 -4.02 -7.04
CA LYS A 96 -11.83 -3.01 -7.07
C LYS A 96 -11.50 -1.80 -6.21
N ARG A 97 -10.92 -2.02 -5.02
CA ARG A 97 -10.40 -0.96 -4.16
C ARG A 97 -9.36 -0.10 -4.88
N GLY A 98 -8.40 -0.73 -5.57
CA GLY A 98 -7.40 -0.04 -6.38
C GLY A 98 -8.01 0.80 -7.50
N GLN A 99 -9.00 0.27 -8.21
CA GLN A 99 -9.75 0.98 -9.25
C GLN A 99 -10.46 2.22 -8.69
N PHE A 100 -11.14 2.10 -7.54
CA PHE A 100 -11.81 3.24 -6.90
C PHE A 100 -10.81 4.29 -6.43
N MET A 101 -9.68 3.88 -5.86
CA MET A 101 -8.61 4.80 -5.45
C MET A 101 -8.05 5.58 -6.64
N GLN A 102 -7.85 4.93 -7.80
CA GLN A 102 -7.40 5.60 -9.02
C GLN A 102 -8.44 6.57 -9.59
N GLN A 103 -9.74 6.29 -9.39
CA GLN A 103 -10.84 7.14 -9.85
C GLN A 103 -11.13 8.30 -8.91
N ALA A 104 -10.72 8.22 -7.64
CA ALA A 104 -11.05 9.21 -6.62
C ALA A 104 -10.39 10.57 -6.92
N VAL A 105 -9.18 10.58 -7.48
CA VAL A 105 -8.43 11.80 -7.80
C VAL A 105 -7.84 11.68 -9.20
N PRO A 106 -7.99 12.70 -10.08
CA PRO A 106 -7.35 12.70 -11.38
C PRO A 106 -5.83 12.56 -11.28
N ALA A 107 -5.23 11.84 -12.24
CA ALA A 107 -3.79 11.60 -12.26
C ALA A 107 -3.00 12.93 -12.24
N GLY A 108 -2.07 13.05 -11.29
CA GLY A 108 -1.22 14.22 -11.12
C GLY A 108 -1.80 15.32 -10.23
N GLU A 109 -3.05 15.22 -9.79
CA GLU A 109 -3.66 16.21 -8.87
C GLU A 109 -3.43 15.86 -7.39
N GLY A 110 -3.18 14.60 -7.07
CA GLY A 110 -2.81 14.12 -5.75
C GLY A 110 -1.35 13.73 -5.63
N ALA A 111 -0.84 13.69 -4.40
CA ALA A 111 0.50 13.23 -4.07
C ALA A 111 0.57 12.61 -2.66
N MET A 112 1.62 11.82 -2.44
CA MET A 112 2.02 11.36 -1.11
C MET A 112 3.51 11.64 -0.91
N ALA A 113 3.92 11.89 0.33
CA ALA A 113 5.33 12.06 0.67
C ALA A 113 5.66 11.40 2.02
N ALA A 114 6.87 10.85 2.12
CA ALA A 114 7.41 10.34 3.36
C ALA A 114 8.24 11.43 4.05
N ILE A 115 7.91 11.74 5.31
CA ILE A 115 8.62 12.65 6.18
C ILE A 115 9.36 11.84 7.23
N LEU A 116 10.69 11.98 7.28
CA LEU A 116 11.54 11.25 8.20
C LEU A 116 12.29 12.22 9.12
N GLY A 117 12.34 11.88 10.40
CA GLY A 117 13.14 12.57 11.42
C GLY A 117 12.45 13.72 12.12
N LEU A 118 11.16 13.95 11.86
CA LEU A 118 10.30 14.83 12.67
C LEU A 118 9.35 13.98 13.51
N ASP A 119 8.93 14.51 14.66
CA ASP A 119 7.86 13.91 15.45
C ASP A 119 6.48 14.12 14.82
N ASP A 120 5.51 13.30 15.25
CA ASP A 120 4.17 13.25 14.67
C ASP A 120 3.44 14.60 14.77
N ASP A 121 3.59 15.33 15.89
CA ASP A 121 2.90 16.59 16.10
C ASP A 121 3.49 17.70 15.24
N THR A 122 4.81 17.69 15.03
CA THR A 122 5.47 18.59 14.08
C THR A 122 4.98 18.33 12.65
N VAL A 123 4.83 17.07 12.23
CA VAL A 123 4.31 16.74 10.88
C VAL A 123 2.86 17.17 10.73
N LYS A 124 1.99 16.96 11.75
CA LYS A 124 0.61 17.45 11.74
C LYS A 124 0.56 18.96 11.60
N ALA A 125 1.37 19.69 12.38
CA ALA A 125 1.43 21.16 12.31
C ALA A 125 1.91 21.65 10.93
N VAL A 126 2.82 20.93 10.26
CA VAL A 126 3.24 21.23 8.89
C VAL A 126 2.07 21.05 7.92
N CYS A 127 1.30 19.97 8.03
CA CYS A 127 0.11 19.76 7.21
C CYS A 127 -0.94 20.86 7.42
N GLU A 128 -1.23 21.24 8.65
CA GLU A 128 -2.14 22.34 8.98
C GLU A 128 -1.69 23.67 8.36
N GLN A 129 -0.40 24.01 8.44
CA GLN A 129 0.17 25.23 7.87
C GLN A 129 0.20 25.20 6.33
N ALA A 130 0.28 24.04 5.70
CA ALA A 130 0.27 23.89 4.24
C ALA A 130 -1.15 23.83 3.66
N SER A 131 -2.19 23.75 4.48
CA SER A 131 -3.59 23.53 4.07
C SER A 131 -4.21 24.71 3.28
N ASP A 132 -3.59 25.89 3.30
CA ASP A 132 -4.00 27.02 2.44
C ASP A 132 -3.74 26.75 0.93
N ALA A 133 -2.84 25.79 0.61
CA ALA A 133 -2.55 25.37 -0.76
C ALA A 133 -3.43 24.18 -1.24
N GLY A 134 -4.29 23.64 -0.37
CA GLY A 134 -5.17 22.51 -0.63
C GLY A 134 -5.19 21.50 0.50
N ILE A 135 -5.85 20.37 0.30
CA ILE A 135 -5.92 19.30 1.29
C ILE A 135 -4.53 18.64 1.44
N VAL A 136 -4.04 18.52 2.67
CA VAL A 136 -2.88 17.70 3.04
C VAL A 136 -2.99 17.23 4.48
N GLU A 137 -2.79 15.95 4.70
CA GLU A 137 -2.99 15.28 5.98
C GLU A 137 -1.84 14.33 6.29
N ALA A 138 -1.51 14.18 7.58
CA ALA A 138 -0.64 13.12 8.07
C ALA A 138 -1.46 11.83 8.16
N VAL A 139 -1.15 10.84 7.31
CA VAL A 139 -2.03 9.70 7.09
C VAL A 139 -1.48 8.36 7.58
N ASN A 140 -0.17 8.14 7.55
CA ASN A 140 0.43 6.91 8.05
C ASN A 140 1.54 7.21 9.07
N PHE A 141 1.31 6.82 10.31
CA PHE A 141 2.28 6.90 11.41
C PHE A 141 3.01 5.56 11.52
N ASN A 142 4.01 5.35 10.63
CA ASN A 142 4.63 4.03 10.44
C ASN A 142 5.57 3.62 11.58
N SER A 143 6.30 4.60 12.13
CA SER A 143 7.15 4.43 13.31
C SER A 143 7.51 5.81 13.88
N PRO A 144 8.06 5.91 15.09
CA PRO A 144 8.56 7.18 15.61
C PRO A 144 9.49 7.87 14.62
N GLY A 145 9.12 9.07 14.20
CA GLY A 145 9.87 9.85 13.22
C GLY A 145 9.75 9.39 11.76
N GLN A 146 8.74 8.59 11.43
CA GLN A 146 8.42 8.22 10.04
C GLN A 146 6.92 8.35 9.81
N VAL A 147 6.51 9.43 9.17
CA VAL A 147 5.12 9.76 8.85
C VAL A 147 4.97 9.94 7.35
N VAL A 148 3.88 9.39 6.78
CA VAL A 148 3.48 9.69 5.41
C VAL A 148 2.38 10.75 5.44
N ILE A 149 2.50 11.73 4.54
CA ILE A 149 1.49 12.74 4.27
C ILE A 149 0.87 12.49 2.90
N ALA A 150 -0.41 12.82 2.74
CA ALA A 150 -1.15 12.67 1.49
C ALA A 150 -2.11 13.84 1.29
N GLY A 151 -2.39 14.16 0.02
CA GLY A 151 -3.33 15.22 -0.32
C GLY A 151 -3.19 15.75 -1.73
N SER A 152 -3.66 16.96 -1.94
CA SER A 152 -3.48 17.71 -3.19
C SER A 152 -1.99 17.93 -3.46
N LYS A 153 -1.56 17.75 -4.70
CA LYS A 153 -0.14 17.83 -5.05
C LYS A 153 0.50 19.15 -4.59
N SER A 154 -0.17 20.30 -4.80
CA SER A 154 0.33 21.60 -4.37
C SER A 154 0.54 21.72 -2.87
N ALA A 155 -0.38 21.18 -2.08
CA ALA A 155 -0.29 21.22 -0.62
C ALA A 155 0.76 20.24 -0.08
N VAL A 156 0.89 19.06 -0.69
CA VAL A 156 1.94 18.09 -0.35
C VAL A 156 3.32 18.65 -0.70
N ASP A 157 3.49 19.27 -1.89
CA ASP A 157 4.76 19.90 -2.29
C ASP A 157 5.17 21.00 -1.29
N LYS A 158 4.19 21.85 -0.86
CA LYS A 158 4.41 22.87 0.16
C LYS A 158 4.80 22.26 1.51
N ALA A 159 4.09 21.22 1.94
CA ALA A 159 4.38 20.53 3.20
C ALA A 159 5.77 19.89 3.21
N VAL A 160 6.22 19.31 2.10
CA VAL A 160 7.58 18.77 1.93
C VAL A 160 8.64 19.85 2.11
N MET A 161 8.45 21.04 1.53
CA MET A 161 9.37 22.17 1.73
C MET A 161 9.42 22.60 3.19
N MET A 162 8.25 22.79 3.81
CA MET A 162 8.14 23.21 5.21
C MET A 162 8.72 22.18 6.19
N ALA A 163 8.52 20.89 5.93
CA ALA A 163 9.11 19.81 6.73
C ALA A 163 10.65 19.84 6.66
N SER A 164 11.20 20.10 5.47
CA SER A 164 12.65 20.26 5.28
C SER A 164 13.20 21.46 6.06
N GLU A 165 12.51 22.61 6.03
CA GLU A 165 12.86 23.81 6.80
C GLU A 165 12.79 23.58 8.32
N LYS A 166 11.90 22.70 8.79
CA LYS A 166 11.79 22.30 10.19
C LYS A 166 12.81 21.21 10.60
N GLY A 167 13.70 20.83 9.71
CA GLY A 167 14.80 19.90 10.01
C GLY A 167 14.48 18.43 9.79
N ALA A 168 13.51 18.10 8.94
CA ALA A 168 13.32 16.72 8.51
C ALA A 168 14.61 16.15 7.92
N LYS A 169 15.00 14.95 8.32
CA LYS A 169 16.16 14.26 7.74
C LYS A 169 15.94 13.91 6.27
N ARG A 170 14.71 13.63 5.90
CA ARG A 170 14.23 13.42 4.53
C ARG A 170 12.76 13.83 4.44
N ALA A 171 12.40 14.47 3.34
CA ALA A 171 11.02 14.74 2.94
C ALA A 171 10.95 14.44 1.43
N LEU A 172 10.38 13.29 1.06
CA LEU A 172 10.45 12.74 -0.30
C LEU A 172 9.07 12.40 -0.82
N LEU A 173 8.74 12.89 -2.02
CA LEU A 173 7.56 12.42 -2.75
C LEU A 173 7.68 10.92 -3.01
N LEU A 174 6.58 10.21 -2.83
CA LEU A 174 6.48 8.78 -3.12
C LEU A 174 6.04 8.58 -4.58
N PRO A 175 6.60 7.57 -5.28
CA PRO A 175 6.22 7.24 -6.65
C PRO A 175 4.89 6.45 -6.67
N VAL A 176 3.83 7.04 -6.11
CA VAL A 176 2.49 6.43 -6.04
C VAL A 176 1.52 7.18 -6.93
N SER A 177 0.55 6.46 -7.46
CA SER A 177 -0.41 7.01 -8.44
C SER A 177 -1.57 7.78 -7.81
N VAL A 178 -1.80 7.62 -6.50
CA VAL A 178 -2.98 8.19 -5.81
C VAL A 178 -2.65 8.63 -4.39
N PRO A 179 -3.26 9.73 -3.88
CA PRO A 179 -3.22 10.10 -2.48
C PRO A 179 -4.14 9.17 -1.70
N SER A 180 -3.60 8.41 -0.74
CA SER A 180 -4.36 7.44 0.04
C SER A 180 -4.56 7.93 1.47
N HIS A 181 -5.69 7.53 2.09
CA HIS A 181 -6.01 7.75 3.50
C HIS A 181 -6.21 9.23 3.90
N CYS A 182 -6.43 10.13 2.95
CA CYS A 182 -6.80 11.53 3.18
C CYS A 182 -8.24 11.82 2.72
N ALA A 183 -8.69 13.06 2.85
CA ALA A 183 -10.05 13.49 2.50
C ALA A 183 -10.33 13.59 0.98
N LEU A 184 -9.33 13.32 0.12
CA LEU A 184 -9.49 13.28 -1.34
C LEU A 184 -10.01 11.93 -1.82
#